data_98f8581037f7bad6a307f4ba05425246
#
_entry.id   98f8581037f7bad6a307f4ba05425246
#
_cell.length_a   1.000
_cell.length_b   1.000
_cell.length_c   1.000
_cell.angle_alpha   90.00
_cell.angle_beta   90.00
_cell.angle_gamma   90.00
#
_symmetry.space_group_name_H-M   'P 1'
#
loop_
_entity.id
_entity.type
_entity.pdbx_description
1 polymer ?
#
loop_
_entity_poly.entity_id
_entity_poly.type
_entity_poly.pdbx_seq_one_letter_code
_entity_poly.pdbx_strand_id
1 'polypeptide(L)'
;MGYRVYSGPHGTSVPKALERDRMLFKEFSSLDDAMRWAGHVNETGLTALLVEGDDGTHLEKQEITAALRHRETERGGKQPNA
;
A
#
# COMPACT_ATOMS: atom_id res chain seq x y z
N MET A 1 -15.42 -3.53 -8.68
CA MET A 1 -14.69 -2.52 -7.91
C MET A 1 -13.26 -2.98 -7.72
N GLY A 2 -12.30 -2.13 -7.95
CA GLY A 2 -10.92 -2.53 -7.92
C GLY A 2 -10.03 -1.56 -7.15
N TYR A 3 -8.87 -2.06 -6.77
CA TYR A 3 -7.86 -1.28 -6.08
C TYR A 3 -6.53 -1.46 -6.80
N ARG A 4 -5.75 -0.40 -6.89
CA ARG A 4 -4.45 -0.42 -7.54
C ARG A 4 -3.36 0.00 -6.56
N VAL A 5 -2.28 -0.75 -6.55
CA VAL A 5 -1.11 -0.43 -5.72
C VAL A 5 0.03 -0.07 -6.64
N TYR A 6 0.52 1.15 -6.50
CA TYR A 6 1.68 1.65 -7.24
C TYR A 6 2.91 1.50 -6.37
N SER A 7 4.00 1.06 -6.94
CA SER A 7 5.23 0.85 -6.18
C SER A 7 6.45 1.30 -6.99
N GLY A 8 7.53 1.53 -6.29
CA GLY A 8 8.80 1.91 -6.90
C GLY A 8 9.94 1.77 -5.93
N PRO A 9 11.17 2.07 -6.38
CA PRO A 9 12.34 1.99 -5.50
C PRO A 9 12.22 2.92 -4.30
N HIS A 10 12.92 2.59 -3.23
CA HIS A 10 12.98 3.47 -2.06
C HIS A 10 13.43 4.85 -2.47
N GLY A 11 12.84 5.86 -1.88
CA GLY A 11 13.15 7.25 -2.18
C GLY A 11 12.32 7.85 -3.30
N THR A 12 11.53 7.03 -3.99
CA THR A 12 10.65 7.53 -5.04
C THR A 12 9.50 8.32 -4.40
N SER A 13 9.15 9.46 -4.99
CA SER A 13 8.03 10.26 -4.53
C SER A 13 6.70 9.67 -4.94
N VAL A 14 5.65 10.03 -4.24
CA VAL A 14 4.28 9.64 -4.62
C VAL A 14 4.00 10.15 -6.03
N PRO A 15 3.50 9.31 -6.93
CA PRO A 15 3.29 9.71 -8.32
C PRO A 15 2.17 10.73 -8.45
N LYS A 16 2.37 11.68 -9.35
CA LYS A 16 1.33 12.63 -9.73
C LYS A 16 0.42 11.96 -10.74
N ALA A 17 -0.73 12.58 -10.98
CA ALA A 17 -1.73 12.00 -11.87
C ALA A 17 -1.16 11.60 -13.24
N LEU A 18 -0.30 12.45 -13.82
CA LEU A 18 0.29 12.16 -15.12
C LEU A 18 1.29 11.02 -15.07
N GLU A 19 1.91 10.82 -13.93
CA GLU A 19 2.94 9.79 -13.79
C GLU A 19 2.34 8.41 -13.54
N ARG A 20 1.12 8.36 -13.04
CA ARG A 20 0.48 7.09 -12.72
C ARG A 20 0.33 6.18 -13.94
N ASP A 21 0.07 6.78 -15.10
CA ASP A 21 -0.11 6.01 -16.33
C ASP A 21 1.17 5.29 -16.75
N ARG A 22 2.31 5.76 -16.26
CA ARG A 22 3.61 5.21 -16.63
C ARG A 22 4.21 4.32 -15.56
N MET A 23 3.59 4.27 -14.39
CA MET A 23 4.12 3.48 -13.28
C MET A 23 3.56 2.08 -13.30
N LEU A 24 4.35 1.16 -12.81
CA LEU A 24 3.88 -0.19 -12.61
C LEU A 24 2.90 -0.21 -11.45
N PHE A 25 1.81 -0.92 -11.63
CA PHE A 25 0.85 -1.11 -10.56
C PHE A 25 0.28 -2.51 -10.64
N LYS A 26 -0.32 -2.95 -9.54
CA LYS A 26 -0.98 -4.23 -9.50
C LYS A 26 -2.40 -4.01 -8.99
N GLU A 27 -3.36 -4.70 -9.60
CA GLU A 27 -4.76 -4.55 -9.26
C GLU A 27 -5.24 -5.65 -8.34
N PHE A 28 -6.17 -5.31 -7.47
CA PHE A 28 -6.76 -6.23 -6.51
C PHE A 28 -8.26 -5.98 -6.43
N SER A 29 -8.99 -7.00 -6.02
CA SER A 29 -10.44 -6.89 -5.89
C SER A 29 -10.88 -6.38 -4.52
N SER A 30 -9.98 -6.32 -3.54
CA SER A 30 -10.31 -5.82 -2.22
C SER A 30 -9.18 -4.97 -1.67
N LEU A 31 -9.53 -4.06 -0.76
CA LEU A 31 -8.52 -3.23 -0.10
C LEU A 31 -7.59 -4.08 0.76
N ASP A 32 -8.13 -5.12 1.38
CA ASP A 32 -7.31 -5.99 2.22
C ASP A 32 -6.19 -6.65 1.42
N ASP A 33 -6.51 -7.15 0.24
CA ASP A 33 -5.50 -7.75 -0.63
C ASP A 33 -4.49 -6.72 -1.11
N ALA A 34 -4.97 -5.50 -1.43
CA ALA A 34 -4.09 -4.42 -1.84
C ALA A 34 -3.10 -4.07 -0.74
N MET A 35 -3.57 -4.00 0.50
CA MET A 35 -2.72 -3.66 1.63
C MET A 35 -1.73 -4.77 1.94
N ARG A 36 -2.11 -6.02 1.77
CA ARG A 36 -1.17 -7.14 1.93
C ARG A 36 -0.03 -7.04 0.92
N TRP A 37 -0.38 -6.73 -0.31
CA TRP A 37 0.62 -6.56 -1.36
C TRP A 37 1.54 -5.39 -1.05
N ALA A 38 0.96 -4.27 -0.57
CA ALA A 38 1.75 -3.10 -0.20
C ALA A 38 2.78 -3.45 0.88
N GLY A 39 2.36 -4.23 1.88
CA GLY A 39 3.28 -4.69 2.92
C GLY A 39 4.38 -5.57 2.37
N HIS A 40 4.03 -6.49 1.48
CA HIS A 40 4.98 -7.37 0.85
C HIS A 40 6.01 -6.58 0.04
N VAL A 41 5.55 -5.61 -0.73
CA VAL A 41 6.41 -4.76 -1.54
C VAL A 41 7.44 -4.05 -0.65
N ASN A 42 6.97 -3.50 0.47
CA ASN A 42 7.86 -2.79 1.39
C ASN A 42 8.94 -3.70 1.97
N GLU A 43 8.69 -5.00 2.04
CA GLU A 43 9.66 -5.95 2.55
C GLU A 43 10.67 -6.41 1.50
N THR A 44 10.40 -6.17 0.24
CA THR A 44 11.25 -6.65 -0.85
C THR A 44 12.22 -5.60 -1.39
N GLY A 45 12.36 -4.48 -0.68
CA GLY A 45 13.28 -3.42 -1.12
C GLY A 45 12.62 -2.37 -1.99
N LEU A 46 11.33 -2.48 -2.22
CA LEU A 46 10.55 -1.48 -2.92
C LEU A 46 9.68 -0.75 -1.91
N THR A 47 9.01 0.29 -2.36
CA THR A 47 8.11 1.06 -1.49
C THR A 47 6.75 1.16 -2.17
N ALA A 48 5.70 0.85 -1.43
CA ALA A 48 4.35 1.10 -1.90
C ALA A 48 4.11 2.62 -1.83
N LEU A 49 3.81 3.23 -2.97
CA LEU A 49 3.73 4.67 -3.10
C LEU A 49 2.31 5.20 -3.03
N LEU A 50 1.36 4.43 -3.55
CA LEU A 50 -0.01 4.88 -3.63
C LEU A 50 -0.94 3.69 -3.73
N VAL A 51 -2.04 3.74 -2.99
CA VAL A 51 -3.15 2.78 -3.15
C VAL A 51 -4.37 3.59 -3.56
N GLU A 52 -4.95 3.24 -4.69
CA GLU A 52 -6.15 3.88 -5.20
C GLU A 52 -7.24 2.87 -5.39
N GLY A 53 -8.46 3.26 -5.07
CA GLY A 53 -9.63 2.40 -5.26
C GLY A 53 -10.72 3.08 -6.05
N ASP A 54 -11.52 2.30 -6.75
CA ASP A 54 -12.66 2.82 -7.50
C ASP A 54 -13.72 3.42 -6.60
N ASP A 55 -13.66 3.11 -5.32
CA ASP A 55 -14.58 3.64 -4.32
C ASP A 55 -14.13 4.98 -3.72
N GLY A 56 -13.07 5.57 -4.28
CA GLY A 56 -12.53 6.83 -3.77
C GLY A 56 -11.39 6.66 -2.79
N THR A 57 -10.98 5.42 -2.51
CA THR A 57 -9.84 5.18 -1.64
C THR A 57 -8.59 5.80 -2.25
N HIS A 58 -7.84 6.53 -1.42
CA HIS A 58 -6.61 7.18 -1.86
C HIS A 58 -5.66 7.24 -0.67
N LEU A 59 -4.64 6.38 -0.68
CA LEU A 59 -3.65 6.31 0.39
C LEU A 59 -2.27 6.57 -0.19
N GLU A 60 -1.65 7.62 0.26
CA GLU A 60 -0.28 7.94 -0.16
C GLU A 60 0.72 7.21 0.72
N LYS A 61 1.97 7.28 0.36
CA LYS A 61 3.05 6.54 0.99
C LYS A 61 3.00 6.55 2.52
N GLN A 62 2.84 7.72 3.10
CA GLN A 62 2.80 7.84 4.56
C GLN A 62 1.57 7.20 5.16
N GLU A 63 0.45 7.33 4.47
CA GLU A 63 -0.80 6.75 4.93
C GLU A 63 -0.76 5.23 4.83
N ILE A 64 -0.14 4.71 3.78
CA ILE A 64 0.04 3.27 3.61
C ILE A 64 0.89 2.73 4.76
N THR A 65 1.99 3.39 5.06
CA THR A 65 2.87 2.97 6.14
C THR A 65 2.14 2.97 7.48
N ALA A 66 1.36 4.01 7.74
CA ALA A 66 0.61 4.11 8.99
C ALA A 66 -0.44 2.99 9.07
N ALA A 67 -1.14 2.72 7.97
CA ALA A 67 -2.16 1.68 7.95
C ALA A 67 -1.56 0.29 8.15
N LEU A 68 -0.41 0.03 7.54
CA LEU A 68 0.27 -1.25 7.71
C LEU A 68 0.73 -1.44 9.15
N ARG A 69 1.25 -0.38 9.74
CA ARG A 69 1.69 -0.43 11.13
C ARG A 69 0.51 -0.71 12.06
N HIS A 70 -0.62 -0.09 11.80
CA HIS A 70 -1.83 -0.31 12.59
C HIS A 70 -2.30 -1.76 12.47
N ARG A 71 -2.28 -2.32 11.27
CA ARG A 71 -2.67 -3.72 11.05
C ARG A 71 -1.74 -4.67 11.79
N GLU A 72 -0.44 -4.40 11.76
CA GLU A 72 0.52 -5.21 12.50
C GLU A 72 0.28 -5.13 14.00
N THR A 73 0.00 -3.95 14.50
CA THR A 73 -0.28 -3.76 15.92
C THR A 73 -1.51 -4.54 16.35
N GLU A 74 -2.54 -4.55 15.52
CA GLU A 74 -3.74 -5.31 15.84
C GLU A 74 -3.47 -6.80 15.92
N ARG A 75 -2.65 -7.31 15.01
CA ARG A 75 -2.28 -8.72 15.08
C ARG A 75 -1.37 -9.00 16.23
N GLY A 76 -0.36 -8.18 16.40
CA GLY A 76 0.64 -8.36 17.43
C GLY A 76 0.08 -8.20 18.81
N GLY A 77 -0.86 -7.29 18.97
CA GLY A 77 -1.46 -7.04 20.27
C GLY A 77 -2.18 -8.22 20.85
N LYS A 78 -2.52 -9.18 20.05
CA LYS A 78 -3.17 -10.39 20.52
C LYS A 78 -2.21 -11.42 21.04
N GLN A 79 -0.96 -11.18 20.81
CA GLN A 79 0.03 -12.09 21.32
C GLN A 79 0.50 -11.61 22.58
N PRO A 80 0.36 -11.42 23.28
CA PRO A 80 0.95 -10.83 24.31
C PRO A 80 1.60 -11.45 25.24
N ASN A 81 1.56 -11.08 24.68
CA ASN A 81 1.87 -11.33 25.19
C ASN A 81 2.06 -11.91 25.57
N ALA A 82 1.84 -11.85 24.99
CA ALA A 82 1.84 -12.54 25.41
C ALA A 82 2.53 -12.79 25.82
#